data_f310043e314863b31b4b563f867c77da
#
_entry.id   f310043e314863b31b4b563f867c77da
#
_cell.length_a   1.000
_cell.length_b   1.000
_cell.length_c   1.000
_cell.angle_alpha   90.00
_cell.angle_beta   90.00
_cell.angle_gamma   90.00
#
_symmetry.space_group_name_H-M   'P 1'
#
loop_
_entity.id
_entity.type
_entity.pdbx_description
1 polymer ?
#
loop_
_entity_poly.entity_id
_entity_poly.type
_entity_poly.pdbx_seq_one_letter_code
_entity_poly.pdbx_strand_id
1 'polypeptide(L)'
;MKSPTHITIGALTYANYLMLTGKNFNILDIPICLAFSVLPDIDTQHSKISSNLRNIPMKLILYTLFIIFSLIICYFSLVKQILPKYFVLFIPVMILFLKLFSKNKILKKISLSLFFIALYVASYKYTLIGNTKNILLLFAIVPFFTHRGFSHSILSIFLISTILYPIYKIPQTRSYYIVMILAYLSHILMGDIFTKKGVPLLYPFSKKYYSLNIFTNSKIYNNLDIPFIVLYGIITSLIFLKIFIN
;
A
#
# COMPACT_ATOMS: atom_id res chain seq x y z
N MET A 1 0.33 11.87 -10.90
CA MET A 1 -0.98 11.40 -11.43
C MET A 1 -2.03 11.46 -10.32
N LYS A 2 -3.31 11.22 -10.63
CA LYS A 2 -4.40 11.14 -9.63
C LYS A 2 -4.49 9.71 -9.07
N SER A 3 -4.94 9.53 -7.83
CA SER A 3 -5.08 8.20 -7.22
C SER A 3 -5.94 7.22 -8.06
N PRO A 4 -7.06 7.62 -8.70
CA PRO A 4 -7.81 6.71 -9.57
C PRO A 4 -6.98 6.18 -10.75
N THR A 5 -6.09 6.99 -11.30
CA THR A 5 -5.20 6.59 -12.40
C THR A 5 -4.24 5.49 -11.95
N HIS A 6 -3.61 5.64 -10.78
CA HIS A 6 -2.71 4.61 -10.21
C HIS A 6 -3.45 3.31 -9.95
N ILE A 7 -4.68 3.39 -9.43
CA ILE A 7 -5.55 2.22 -9.21
C ILE A 7 -5.84 1.50 -10.52
N THR A 8 -6.25 2.23 -11.55
CA THR A 8 -6.57 1.64 -12.85
C THR A 8 -5.36 1.00 -13.51
N ILE A 9 -4.21 1.67 -13.47
CA ILE A 9 -2.94 1.12 -14.01
C ILE A 9 -2.54 -0.15 -13.24
N GLY A 10 -2.65 -0.14 -11.91
CA GLY A 10 -2.37 -1.32 -11.08
C GLY A 10 -3.26 -2.51 -11.44
N ALA A 11 -4.58 -2.26 -11.59
CA ALA A 11 -5.55 -3.28 -11.97
C ALA A 11 -5.27 -3.85 -13.37
N LEU A 12 -4.98 -3.00 -14.36
CA LEU A 12 -4.61 -3.43 -15.71
C LEU A 12 -3.29 -4.21 -15.73
N THR A 13 -2.29 -3.79 -14.95
CA THR A 13 -1.02 -4.52 -14.82
C THR A 13 -1.23 -5.92 -14.25
N TYR A 14 -2.08 -6.03 -13.23
CA TYR A 14 -2.41 -7.33 -12.66
C TYR A 14 -3.22 -8.20 -13.62
N ALA A 15 -4.20 -7.63 -14.33
CA ALA A 15 -4.97 -8.33 -15.37
C ALA A 15 -4.04 -8.88 -16.48
N ASN A 16 -3.09 -8.07 -16.97
CA ASN A 16 -2.09 -8.50 -17.94
C ASN A 16 -1.25 -9.67 -17.42
N TYR A 17 -0.84 -9.62 -16.15
CA TYR A 17 -0.11 -10.72 -15.52
C TYR A 17 -0.94 -12.01 -15.51
N LEU A 18 -2.22 -11.95 -15.13
CA LEU A 18 -3.09 -13.13 -15.11
C LEU A 18 -3.25 -13.73 -16.50
N MET A 19 -3.50 -12.89 -17.51
CA MET A 19 -3.65 -13.32 -18.91
C MET A 19 -2.37 -13.98 -19.44
N LEU A 20 -1.22 -13.36 -19.23
CA LEU A 20 0.07 -13.86 -19.72
C LEU A 20 0.51 -15.16 -19.03
N THR A 21 0.09 -15.39 -17.78
CA THR A 21 0.51 -16.55 -16.99
C THR A 21 -0.55 -17.65 -16.93
N GLY A 22 -1.75 -17.44 -17.47
CA GLY A 22 -2.87 -18.38 -17.39
C GLY A 22 -3.35 -18.66 -15.96
N LYS A 23 -3.07 -17.76 -14.99
CA LYS A 23 -3.46 -17.95 -13.59
C LYS A 23 -4.88 -17.52 -13.34
N ASN A 24 -5.54 -18.24 -12.42
CA ASN A 24 -6.90 -17.94 -12.02
C ASN A 24 -6.96 -16.65 -11.19
N PHE A 25 -8.01 -15.88 -11.41
CA PHE A 25 -8.34 -14.69 -10.66
C PHE A 25 -8.88 -15.05 -9.26
N ASN A 26 -8.42 -14.32 -8.24
CA ASN A 26 -8.96 -14.40 -6.89
C ASN A 26 -9.60 -13.04 -6.51
N ILE A 27 -10.84 -13.07 -6.06
CA ILE A 27 -11.57 -11.84 -5.70
C ILE A 27 -10.87 -11.02 -4.59
N LEU A 28 -10.13 -11.66 -3.70
CA LEU A 28 -9.34 -11.00 -2.65
C LEU A 28 -8.14 -10.22 -3.20
N ASP A 29 -7.72 -10.48 -4.44
CA ASP A 29 -6.63 -9.74 -5.07
C ASP A 29 -7.06 -8.30 -5.41
N ILE A 30 -8.37 -8.02 -5.59
CA ILE A 30 -8.86 -6.67 -5.89
C ILE A 30 -8.53 -5.68 -4.76
N PRO A 31 -9.00 -5.85 -3.52
CA PRO A 31 -8.71 -4.89 -2.45
C PRO A 31 -7.21 -4.77 -2.17
N ILE A 32 -6.44 -5.85 -2.34
CA ILE A 32 -5.00 -5.82 -2.21
C ILE A 32 -4.37 -4.95 -3.30
N CYS A 33 -4.78 -5.14 -4.56
CA CYS A 33 -4.32 -4.34 -5.69
C CYS A 33 -4.60 -2.85 -5.48
N LEU A 34 -5.83 -2.51 -5.08
CA LEU A 34 -6.24 -1.13 -4.80
C LEU A 34 -5.36 -0.50 -3.71
N ALA A 35 -5.16 -1.20 -2.60
CA ALA A 35 -4.36 -0.72 -1.47
C ALA A 35 -2.90 -0.46 -1.87
N PHE A 36 -2.27 -1.41 -2.55
CA PHE A 36 -0.85 -1.31 -2.92
C PHE A 36 -0.60 -0.37 -4.11
N SER A 37 -1.59 -0.15 -4.98
CA SER A 37 -1.52 0.89 -6.02
C SER A 37 -1.47 2.32 -5.46
N VAL A 38 -1.94 2.55 -4.24
CA VAL A 38 -1.99 3.88 -3.61
C VAL A 38 -0.98 3.99 -2.46
N LEU A 39 -0.43 2.88 -2.00
CA LEU A 39 0.48 2.83 -0.84
C LEU A 39 1.68 3.80 -0.93
N PRO A 40 2.36 3.99 -2.09
CA PRO A 40 3.45 4.95 -2.20
C PRO A 40 3.03 6.38 -1.91
N ASP A 41 1.77 6.73 -2.18
CA ASP A 41 1.18 8.06 -2.06
C ASP A 41 0.36 8.28 -0.78
N ILE A 42 0.42 7.36 0.18
CA ILE A 42 -0.42 7.40 1.40
C ILE A 42 -0.17 8.66 2.25
N ASP A 43 0.98 9.29 2.10
CA ASP A 43 1.40 10.49 2.81
C ASP A 43 1.11 11.80 2.06
N THR A 44 0.52 11.74 0.85
CA THR A 44 0.20 12.95 0.08
C THR A 44 -0.91 13.77 0.73
N GLN A 45 -0.56 15.00 1.14
CA GLN A 45 -1.53 15.97 1.67
C GLN A 45 -2.54 16.47 0.62
N HIS A 46 -2.31 16.18 -0.67
CA HIS A 46 -3.08 16.69 -1.82
C HIS A 46 -3.87 15.61 -2.57
N SER A 47 -3.91 14.35 -2.10
CA SER A 47 -4.80 13.36 -2.70
C SER A 47 -6.26 13.79 -2.50
N LYS A 48 -7.16 13.49 -3.47
CA LYS A 48 -8.60 13.75 -3.30
C LYS A 48 -9.16 13.05 -2.05
N ILE A 49 -8.60 11.91 -1.68
CA ILE A 49 -8.89 11.23 -0.42
C ILE A 49 -8.50 12.13 0.75
N SER A 50 -7.30 12.73 0.74
CA SER A 50 -6.85 13.68 1.75
C SER A 50 -7.67 14.98 1.75
N SER A 51 -8.14 15.49 0.61
CA SER A 51 -8.95 16.73 0.55
C SER A 51 -10.38 16.52 1.01
N ASN A 52 -11.02 15.40 0.68
CA ASN A 52 -12.33 15.03 1.23
C ASN A 52 -12.25 14.66 2.72
N LEU A 53 -11.14 14.04 3.14
CA LEU A 53 -10.84 13.74 4.53
C LEU A 53 -10.43 14.99 5.34
N ARG A 54 -10.07 16.11 4.68
CA ARG A 54 -9.74 17.39 5.33
C ARG A 54 -10.94 18.04 5.99
N ASN A 55 -12.14 17.79 5.46
CA ASN A 55 -13.42 18.21 6.07
C ASN A 55 -13.82 17.31 7.25
N ILE A 56 -13.26 16.10 7.34
CA ILE A 56 -13.37 15.23 8.50
C ILE A 56 -12.08 15.44 9.31
N PRO A 57 -12.15 15.86 10.59
CA PRO A 57 -10.93 16.07 11.35
C PRO A 57 -10.12 14.76 11.35
N MET A 58 -8.86 14.82 10.88
CA MET A 58 -7.96 13.65 10.81
C MET A 58 -7.92 12.86 12.12
N LYS A 59 -8.17 13.54 13.25
CA LYS A 59 -8.35 12.93 14.56
C LYS A 59 -9.53 11.95 14.57
N LEU A 60 -10.66 12.31 13.95
CA LEU A 60 -11.85 11.45 13.92
C LEU A 60 -11.55 10.15 13.15
N ILE A 61 -10.91 10.25 11.99
CA ILE A 61 -10.54 9.06 11.19
C ILE A 61 -9.61 8.15 11.99
N LEU A 62 -8.57 8.72 12.61
CA LEU A 62 -7.64 7.95 13.43
C LEU A 62 -8.35 7.29 14.62
N TYR A 63 -9.29 7.99 15.27
CA TYR A 63 -10.08 7.41 16.36
C TYR A 63 -11.02 6.31 15.87
N THR A 64 -11.68 6.52 14.71
CA THR A 64 -12.56 5.50 14.11
C THR A 64 -11.80 4.24 13.74
N LEU A 65 -10.66 4.37 13.04
CA LEU A 65 -9.77 3.25 12.71
C LEU A 65 -9.27 2.55 13.98
N PHE A 66 -8.91 3.33 14.99
CA PHE A 66 -8.46 2.79 16.26
C PHE A 66 -9.59 2.01 16.99
N ILE A 67 -10.81 2.54 17.00
CA ILE A 67 -11.99 1.86 17.59
C ILE A 67 -12.25 0.54 16.85
N ILE A 68 -12.29 0.56 15.50
CA ILE A 68 -12.50 -0.64 14.68
C ILE A 68 -11.43 -1.68 15.03
N PHE A 69 -10.15 -1.27 15.05
CA PHE A 69 -9.05 -2.16 15.35
C PHE A 69 -9.10 -2.73 16.77
N SER A 70 -9.50 -1.90 17.75
CA SER A 70 -9.71 -2.31 19.14
C SER A 70 -10.83 -3.34 19.25
N LEU A 71 -11.94 -3.13 18.54
CA LEU A 71 -13.05 -4.09 18.49
C LEU A 71 -12.62 -5.42 17.86
N ILE A 72 -11.79 -5.39 16.81
CA ILE A 72 -11.23 -6.58 16.19
C ILE A 72 -10.35 -7.34 17.20
N ILE A 73 -9.46 -6.65 17.89
CA ILE A 73 -8.62 -7.28 18.94
C ILE A 73 -9.49 -7.89 20.03
N CYS A 74 -10.49 -7.15 20.54
CA CYS A 74 -11.40 -7.65 21.56
C CYS A 74 -12.14 -8.90 21.08
N TYR A 75 -12.67 -8.89 19.85
CA TYR A 75 -13.39 -10.02 19.30
C TYR A 75 -12.50 -11.28 19.20
N PHE A 76 -11.30 -11.15 18.63
CA PHE A 76 -10.39 -12.29 18.51
C PHE A 76 -9.77 -12.73 19.83
N SER A 77 -9.65 -11.85 20.80
CA SER A 77 -9.08 -12.16 22.11
C SER A 77 -10.11 -12.75 23.07
N LEU A 78 -11.31 -12.16 23.15
CA LEU A 78 -12.32 -12.51 24.14
C LEU A 78 -13.36 -13.51 23.62
N VAL A 79 -13.79 -13.38 22.36
CA VAL A 79 -14.84 -14.20 21.78
C VAL A 79 -14.27 -15.43 21.09
N LYS A 80 -13.35 -15.24 20.15
CA LYS A 80 -12.72 -16.36 19.40
C LYS A 80 -11.58 -17.02 20.15
N GLN A 81 -11.04 -16.38 21.20
CA GLN A 81 -9.90 -16.87 22.00
C GLN A 81 -8.65 -17.26 21.15
N ILE A 82 -8.56 -16.69 19.95
CA ILE A 82 -7.43 -16.89 19.03
C ILE A 82 -6.22 -16.10 19.49
N LEU A 83 -6.46 -14.90 20.03
CA LEU A 83 -5.43 -14.05 20.64
C LEU A 83 -5.50 -14.15 22.17
N PRO A 84 -4.36 -14.06 22.88
CA PRO A 84 -4.36 -14.05 24.33
C PRO A 84 -5.16 -12.88 24.90
N LYS A 85 -5.81 -13.11 26.02
CA LYS A 85 -6.64 -12.09 26.70
C LYS A 85 -5.85 -10.82 27.05
N TYR A 86 -4.55 -10.92 27.31
CA TYR A 86 -3.71 -9.74 27.61
C TYR A 86 -3.51 -8.79 26.42
N PHE A 87 -3.83 -9.20 25.17
CA PHE A 87 -3.82 -8.28 24.03
C PHE A 87 -4.80 -7.12 24.19
N VAL A 88 -5.86 -7.29 24.97
CA VAL A 88 -6.79 -6.21 25.28
C VAL A 88 -6.11 -5.08 26.06
N LEU A 89 -5.06 -5.38 26.84
CA LEU A 89 -4.28 -4.36 27.56
C LEU A 89 -3.46 -3.44 26.65
N PHE A 90 -3.19 -3.83 25.40
CA PHE A 90 -2.56 -2.94 24.43
C PHE A 90 -3.44 -1.75 24.04
N ILE A 91 -4.77 -1.88 24.16
CA ILE A 91 -5.71 -0.82 23.78
C ILE A 91 -5.53 0.43 24.65
N PRO A 92 -5.64 0.37 26.00
CA PRO A 92 -5.44 1.53 26.84
C PRO A 92 -4.02 2.09 26.77
N VAL A 93 -3.02 1.22 26.65
CA VAL A 93 -1.61 1.65 26.45
C VAL A 93 -1.46 2.48 25.18
N MET A 94 -2.07 2.06 24.07
CA MET A 94 -2.05 2.80 22.81
C MET A 94 -2.81 4.13 22.91
N ILE A 95 -3.96 4.17 23.58
CA ILE A 95 -4.70 5.43 23.80
C ILE A 95 -3.82 6.42 24.57
N LEU A 96 -3.20 5.97 25.63
CA LEU A 96 -2.30 6.80 26.45
C LEU A 96 -1.13 7.31 25.63
N PHE A 97 -0.52 6.43 24.82
CA PHE A 97 0.61 6.74 23.96
C PHE A 97 0.24 7.77 22.89
N LEU A 98 -0.88 7.58 22.20
CA LEU A 98 -1.39 8.53 21.20
C LEU A 98 -1.69 9.91 21.83
N LYS A 99 -2.22 9.94 23.06
CA LYS A 99 -2.52 11.18 23.76
C LYS A 99 -1.25 11.92 24.21
N LEU A 100 -0.27 11.21 24.77
CA LEU A 100 0.97 11.78 25.27
C LEU A 100 1.86 12.32 24.15
N PHE A 101 1.92 11.64 23.00
CA PHE A 101 2.81 11.96 21.89
C PHE A 101 2.13 12.68 20.72
N SER A 102 0.85 13.06 20.84
CA SER A 102 0.08 13.68 19.75
C SER A 102 0.63 15.02 19.26
N LYS A 103 1.41 15.73 20.07
CA LYS A 103 2.00 17.04 19.73
C LYS A 103 3.27 16.92 18.88
N ASN A 104 4.03 15.83 19.00
CA ASN A 104 5.28 15.64 18.28
C ASN A 104 5.10 14.63 17.13
N LYS A 105 5.30 15.10 15.88
CA LYS A 105 5.13 14.28 14.68
C LYS A 105 6.06 13.05 14.64
N ILE A 106 7.29 13.20 15.12
CA ILE A 106 8.31 12.12 15.14
C ILE A 106 7.93 11.06 16.15
N LEU A 107 7.58 11.47 17.38
CA LEU A 107 7.16 10.54 18.43
C LEU A 107 5.91 9.76 18.02
N LYS A 108 4.98 10.40 17.29
CA LYS A 108 3.79 9.72 16.75
C LYS A 108 4.15 8.64 15.74
N LYS A 109 5.11 8.88 14.85
CA LYS A 109 5.61 7.89 13.88
C LYS A 109 6.28 6.71 14.60
N ILE A 110 7.14 7.00 15.58
CA ILE A 110 7.82 5.98 16.40
C ILE A 110 6.80 5.13 17.16
N SER A 111 5.79 5.76 17.79
CA SER A 111 4.73 5.05 18.50
C SER A 111 3.99 4.06 17.64
N LEU A 112 3.57 4.52 16.45
CA LEU A 112 2.83 3.68 15.51
C LEU A 112 3.69 2.51 15.02
N SER A 113 4.96 2.76 14.74
CA SER A 113 5.92 1.73 14.37
C SER A 113 6.11 0.69 15.48
N LEU A 114 6.37 1.14 16.71
CA LEU A 114 6.53 0.24 17.86
C LEU A 114 5.28 -0.61 18.12
N PHE A 115 4.11 -0.02 17.93
CA PHE A 115 2.85 -0.76 18.04
C PHE A 115 2.77 -1.92 17.02
N PHE A 116 3.05 -1.67 15.76
CA PHE A 116 3.03 -2.73 14.74
C PHE A 116 4.15 -3.76 14.95
N ILE A 117 5.32 -3.35 15.45
CA ILE A 117 6.40 -4.27 15.83
C ILE A 117 5.95 -5.16 17.01
N ALA A 118 5.32 -4.59 18.03
CA ALA A 118 4.80 -5.34 19.16
C ALA A 118 3.75 -6.37 18.73
N LEU A 119 2.82 -5.97 17.83
CA LEU A 119 1.85 -6.89 17.24
C LEU A 119 2.53 -8.01 16.42
N TYR A 120 3.58 -7.68 15.66
CA TYR A 120 4.34 -8.66 14.90
C TYR A 120 4.99 -9.69 15.83
N VAL A 121 5.68 -9.23 16.88
CA VAL A 121 6.33 -10.10 17.87
C VAL A 121 5.29 -10.97 18.57
N ALA A 122 4.17 -10.37 18.98
CA ALA A 122 3.09 -11.10 19.61
C ALA A 122 2.46 -12.15 18.67
N SER A 123 2.31 -11.84 17.38
CA SER A 123 1.78 -12.76 16.38
C SER A 123 2.71 -13.94 16.08
N TYR A 124 3.98 -13.85 16.47
CA TYR A 124 4.95 -14.93 16.26
C TYR A 124 4.60 -16.20 17.05
N LYS A 125 3.97 -16.01 18.21
CA LYS A 125 3.54 -17.13 19.09
C LYS A 125 2.30 -17.85 18.53
N TYR A 126 1.60 -17.26 17.54
CA TYR A 126 0.34 -17.79 17.00
C TYR A 126 0.50 -18.20 15.55
N THR A 127 0.47 -19.51 15.31
CA THR A 127 0.61 -20.13 13.98
C THR A 127 -0.53 -19.79 13.02
N LEU A 128 -1.69 -19.35 13.54
CA LEU A 128 -2.89 -19.04 12.76
C LEU A 128 -2.73 -17.90 11.75
N ILE A 129 -1.81 -16.95 12.00
CA ILE A 129 -1.58 -15.81 11.10
C ILE A 129 -0.53 -16.17 10.04
N GLY A 130 0.21 -17.26 10.25
CA GLY A 130 1.24 -17.73 9.31
C GLY A 130 2.20 -16.60 8.87
N ASN A 131 2.58 -16.61 7.60
CA ASN A 131 3.51 -15.61 7.04
C ASN A 131 2.85 -14.27 6.74
N THR A 132 1.51 -14.14 6.81
CA THR A 132 0.80 -12.87 6.59
C THR A 132 1.09 -11.84 7.69
N LYS A 133 1.59 -12.28 8.87
CA LYS A 133 2.09 -11.38 9.93
C LYS A 133 3.13 -10.37 9.43
N ASN A 134 3.87 -10.68 8.36
CA ASN A 134 4.88 -9.79 7.80
C ASN A 134 4.28 -8.47 7.25
N ILE A 135 2.98 -8.44 6.97
CA ILE A 135 2.26 -7.20 6.65
C ILE A 135 2.35 -6.20 7.81
N LEU A 136 2.40 -6.68 9.07
CA LEU A 136 2.57 -5.82 10.25
C LEU A 136 3.93 -5.11 10.25
N LEU A 137 4.99 -5.78 9.77
CA LEU A 137 6.30 -5.14 9.59
C LEU A 137 6.25 -4.05 8.53
N LEU A 138 5.52 -4.26 7.44
CA LEU A 138 5.30 -3.22 6.44
C LEU A 138 4.62 -1.99 7.08
N PHE A 139 3.54 -2.18 7.85
CA PHE A 139 2.86 -1.10 8.55
C PHE A 139 3.74 -0.41 9.61
N ALA A 140 4.73 -1.11 10.17
CA ALA A 140 5.70 -0.49 11.09
C ALA A 140 6.64 0.49 10.36
N ILE A 141 6.93 0.28 9.08
CA ILE A 141 7.87 1.10 8.30
C ILE A 141 7.16 2.25 7.57
N VAL A 142 5.93 2.04 7.11
CA VAL A 142 5.13 3.03 6.36
C VAL A 142 5.10 4.44 6.99
N PRO A 143 4.99 4.62 8.32
CA PRO A 143 4.98 5.95 8.93
C PRO A 143 6.23 6.79 8.66
N PHE A 144 7.36 6.14 8.32
CA PHE A 144 8.63 6.82 8.01
C PHE A 144 8.80 7.14 6.53
N PHE A 145 7.91 6.66 5.68
CA PHE A 145 7.94 7.01 4.26
C PHE A 145 7.78 8.52 4.09
N THR A 146 8.59 9.08 3.22
CA THR A 146 8.51 10.48 2.81
C THR A 146 7.96 10.53 1.40
N HIS A 147 6.97 11.38 1.19
CA HIS A 147 6.35 11.56 -0.13
C HIS A 147 7.39 11.90 -1.20
N ARG A 148 7.35 11.16 -2.31
CA ARG A 148 8.33 11.24 -3.40
C ARG A 148 9.78 11.16 -2.91
N GLY A 149 10.02 10.42 -1.82
CA GLY A 149 11.34 10.06 -1.31
C GLY A 149 11.50 8.55 -1.34
N PHE A 150 11.67 7.96 -0.16
CA PHE A 150 11.91 6.53 -0.02
C PHE A 150 10.82 5.66 -0.64
N SER A 151 9.54 6.01 -0.46
CA SER A 151 8.40 5.24 -1.01
C SER A 151 8.40 5.09 -2.53
N HIS A 152 9.09 5.98 -3.27
CA HIS A 152 9.17 5.98 -4.73
C HIS A 152 10.56 5.55 -5.25
N SER A 153 11.34 4.85 -4.44
CA SER A 153 12.68 4.38 -4.79
C SER A 153 12.70 2.88 -5.10
N ILE A 154 13.71 2.44 -5.84
CA ILE A 154 13.99 1.02 -6.07
C ILE A 154 14.25 0.31 -4.74
N LEU A 155 14.89 1.00 -3.78
CA LEU A 155 15.17 0.44 -2.47
C LEU A 155 13.88 0.11 -1.69
N SER A 156 12.82 0.93 -1.81
CA SER A 156 11.54 0.63 -1.18
C SER A 156 10.87 -0.60 -1.78
N ILE A 157 10.95 -0.76 -3.11
CA ILE A 157 10.43 -1.95 -3.80
C ILE A 157 11.15 -3.21 -3.28
N PHE A 158 12.48 -3.15 -3.22
CA PHE A 158 13.29 -4.25 -2.70
C PHE A 158 12.95 -4.59 -1.25
N LEU A 159 12.86 -3.58 -0.38
CA LEU A 159 12.53 -3.74 1.03
C LEU A 159 11.14 -4.38 1.20
N ILE A 160 10.13 -3.84 0.52
CA ILE A 160 8.76 -4.35 0.59
C ILE A 160 8.69 -5.79 0.06
N SER A 161 9.34 -6.07 -1.06
CA SER A 161 9.43 -7.41 -1.62
C SER A 161 10.06 -8.39 -0.63
N THR A 162 11.15 -8.01 0.02
CA THR A 162 11.85 -8.86 0.99
C THR A 162 10.99 -9.13 2.23
N ILE A 163 10.35 -8.10 2.78
CA ILE A 163 9.48 -8.22 3.96
C ILE A 163 8.29 -9.13 3.66
N LEU A 164 7.69 -9.01 2.47
CA LEU A 164 6.51 -9.77 2.09
C LEU A 164 6.85 -11.15 1.46
N TYR A 165 8.12 -11.43 1.14
CA TYR A 165 8.54 -12.66 0.49
C TYR A 165 8.08 -13.96 1.18
N PRO A 166 7.99 -14.06 2.53
CA PRO A 166 7.43 -15.23 3.18
C PRO A 166 5.99 -15.55 2.79
N ILE A 167 5.19 -14.55 2.36
CA ILE A 167 3.83 -14.75 1.83
C ILE A 167 3.88 -15.50 0.50
N TYR A 168 4.89 -15.25 -0.34
CA TYR A 168 5.10 -15.93 -1.62
C TYR A 168 5.40 -17.43 -1.45
N LYS A 169 6.06 -17.83 -0.36
CA LYS A 169 6.43 -19.23 -0.11
C LYS A 169 5.22 -20.13 0.12
N ILE A 170 4.09 -19.58 0.52
CA ILE A 170 2.85 -20.34 0.76
C ILE A 170 2.02 -20.34 -0.53
N PRO A 171 1.71 -21.51 -1.12
CA PRO A 171 0.96 -21.59 -2.38
C PRO A 171 -0.36 -20.83 -2.36
N GLN A 172 -1.12 -20.89 -1.27
CA GLN A 172 -2.44 -20.27 -1.10
C GLN A 172 -2.39 -18.75 -1.06
N THR A 173 -1.27 -18.15 -0.62
CA THR A 173 -1.11 -16.68 -0.50
C THR A 173 -0.14 -16.10 -1.52
N ARG A 174 0.40 -16.93 -2.41
CA ARG A 174 1.36 -16.50 -3.44
C ARG A 174 0.80 -15.42 -4.38
N SER A 175 -0.48 -15.53 -4.76
CA SER A 175 -1.15 -14.53 -5.58
C SER A 175 -1.14 -13.16 -4.90
N TYR A 176 -1.41 -13.12 -3.60
CA TYR A 176 -1.42 -11.87 -2.82
C TYR A 176 -0.07 -11.16 -2.86
N TYR A 177 1.03 -11.89 -2.69
CA TYR A 177 2.36 -11.31 -2.82
C TYR A 177 2.58 -10.70 -4.21
N ILE A 178 2.22 -11.43 -5.26
CA ILE A 178 2.43 -11.01 -6.64
C ILE A 178 1.62 -9.74 -6.93
N VAL A 179 0.34 -9.70 -6.55
CA VAL A 179 -0.49 -8.52 -6.76
C VAL A 179 0.01 -7.31 -5.97
N MET A 180 0.47 -7.50 -4.73
CA MET A 180 1.07 -6.44 -3.92
C MET A 180 2.27 -5.79 -4.63
N ILE A 181 3.19 -6.61 -5.12
CA ILE A 181 4.41 -6.12 -5.76
C ILE A 181 4.10 -5.50 -7.13
N LEU A 182 3.26 -6.12 -7.94
CA LEU A 182 2.88 -5.58 -9.25
C LEU A 182 2.15 -4.24 -9.13
N ALA A 183 1.21 -4.12 -8.19
CA ALA A 183 0.48 -2.88 -7.94
C ALA A 183 1.40 -1.76 -7.46
N TYR A 184 2.34 -2.07 -6.57
CA TYR A 184 3.33 -1.10 -6.09
C TYR A 184 4.31 -0.67 -7.18
N LEU A 185 4.83 -1.62 -7.98
CA LEU A 185 5.70 -1.36 -9.12
C LEU A 185 5.01 -0.50 -10.17
N SER A 186 3.76 -0.82 -10.52
CA SER A 186 2.99 -0.09 -11.52
C SER A 186 2.78 1.37 -11.14
N HIS A 187 2.58 1.67 -9.85
CA HIS A 187 2.49 3.04 -9.35
C HIS A 187 3.73 3.85 -9.72
N ILE A 188 4.91 3.30 -9.48
CA ILE A 188 6.19 4.01 -9.68
C ILE A 188 6.56 4.03 -11.16
N LEU A 189 6.59 2.85 -11.82
CA LEU A 189 7.15 2.70 -13.16
C LEU A 189 6.16 3.01 -14.29
N MET A 190 4.86 2.79 -14.07
CA MET A 190 3.81 3.08 -15.06
C MET A 190 2.97 4.30 -14.71
N GLY A 191 3.18 4.86 -13.53
CA GLY A 191 2.50 6.06 -13.06
C GLY A 191 3.44 7.25 -12.98
N ASP A 192 4.11 7.38 -11.87
CA ASP A 192 4.80 8.61 -11.48
C ASP A 192 6.04 8.95 -12.31
N ILE A 193 6.74 7.98 -12.92
CA ILE A 193 7.88 8.24 -13.81
C ILE A 193 7.48 9.04 -15.05
N PHE A 194 6.22 8.91 -15.51
CA PHE A 194 5.70 9.64 -16.67
C PHE A 194 5.32 11.09 -16.34
N THR A 195 5.26 11.45 -15.04
CA THR A 195 4.93 12.81 -14.62
C THR A 195 6.13 13.75 -14.78
N LYS A 196 5.88 15.07 -14.91
CA LYS A 196 6.91 16.11 -14.95
C LYS A 196 7.84 16.06 -13.74
N LYS A 197 7.30 15.77 -12.55
CA LYS A 197 8.10 15.71 -11.33
C LYS A 197 8.97 14.47 -11.26
N GLY A 198 8.53 13.36 -11.85
CA GLY A 198 9.23 12.09 -11.80
C GLY A 198 9.36 11.50 -10.38
N VAL A 199 10.27 10.55 -10.25
CA VAL A 199 10.53 9.78 -9.04
C VAL A 199 12.02 9.69 -8.71
N PRO A 200 12.41 9.73 -7.44
CA PRO A 200 13.81 9.60 -7.02
C PRO A 200 14.19 8.12 -6.90
N LEU A 201 14.34 7.42 -8.05
CA LEU A 201 14.56 5.96 -8.10
C LEU A 201 15.73 5.49 -7.23
N LEU A 202 16.81 6.28 -7.14
CA LEU A 202 18.02 5.92 -6.41
C LEU A 202 18.10 6.48 -4.98
N TYR A 203 16.98 6.99 -4.45
CA TYR A 203 16.94 7.47 -3.07
C TYR A 203 17.20 6.30 -2.08
N PRO A 204 17.98 6.47 -0.98
CA PRO A 204 18.60 7.72 -0.46
C PRO A 204 19.97 8.07 -1.06
N PHE A 205 20.56 7.21 -1.89
CA PHE A 205 21.92 7.40 -2.44
C PHE A 205 22.00 8.59 -3.40
N SER A 206 20.91 8.90 -4.11
CA SER A 206 20.81 10.07 -4.97
C SER A 206 19.45 10.72 -4.81
N LYS A 207 19.45 12.06 -4.76
CA LYS A 207 18.22 12.88 -4.76
C LYS A 207 17.77 13.25 -6.18
N LYS A 208 18.40 12.70 -7.23
CA LYS A 208 18.04 12.96 -8.62
C LYS A 208 16.67 12.35 -8.93
N TYR A 209 15.80 13.14 -9.55
CA TYR A 209 14.50 12.69 -10.03
C TYR A 209 14.61 12.22 -11.46
N TYR A 210 14.03 11.08 -11.75
CA TYR A 210 13.94 10.48 -13.07
C TYR A 210 12.51 10.66 -13.58
N SER A 211 12.37 11.27 -14.76
CA SER A 211 11.08 11.58 -15.36
C SER A 211 11.18 11.42 -16.88
N LEU A 212 10.16 10.78 -17.46
CA LEU A 212 9.97 10.76 -18.92
C LEU A 212 9.27 12.02 -19.42
N ASN A 213 8.77 12.86 -18.51
CA ASN A 213 8.16 14.18 -18.78
C ASN A 213 7.06 14.17 -19.87
N ILE A 214 6.32 13.06 -19.99
CA ILE A 214 5.24 12.92 -20.97
C ILE A 214 4.00 13.70 -20.51
N PHE A 215 3.76 13.72 -19.19
CA PHE A 215 2.63 14.44 -18.60
C PHE A 215 3.10 15.78 -18.03
N THR A 216 2.87 16.85 -18.77
CA THR A 216 3.18 18.22 -18.34
C THR A 216 2.02 18.84 -17.54
N ASN A 217 2.35 19.71 -16.56
CA ASN A 217 1.37 20.31 -15.63
C ASN A 217 0.52 21.45 -16.23
N SER A 218 0.16 21.46 -17.51
CA SER A 218 -0.75 22.47 -18.03
C SER A 218 -2.21 22.12 -17.71
N LYS A 219 -3.09 23.13 -17.64
CA LYS A 219 -4.53 22.94 -17.41
C LYS A 219 -5.18 22.00 -18.45
N ILE A 220 -4.65 22.01 -19.67
CA ILE A 220 -5.06 21.13 -20.77
C ILE A 220 -4.75 19.66 -20.44
N TYR A 221 -3.66 19.39 -19.71
CA TYR A 221 -3.16 18.07 -19.41
C TYR A 221 -3.73 17.43 -18.13
N ASN A 222 -4.62 18.10 -17.41
CA ASN A 222 -5.34 17.47 -16.29
C ASN A 222 -6.17 16.23 -16.72
N ASN A 223 -6.39 16.07 -18.04
CA ASN A 223 -7.14 14.95 -18.63
C ASN A 223 -6.25 13.94 -19.38
N LEU A 224 -4.93 14.13 -19.46
CA LEU A 224 -4.03 13.15 -20.12
C LEU A 224 -3.91 11.83 -19.36
N ASP A 225 -4.30 11.80 -18.11
CA ASP A 225 -4.44 10.54 -17.38
C ASP A 225 -5.39 9.58 -18.12
N ILE A 226 -6.45 10.12 -18.78
CA ILE A 226 -7.45 9.34 -19.51
C ILE A 226 -6.86 8.70 -20.77
N PRO A 227 -6.22 9.44 -21.72
CA PRO A 227 -5.57 8.85 -22.88
C PRO A 227 -4.52 7.77 -22.52
N PHE A 228 -3.78 7.95 -21.44
CA PHE A 228 -2.80 6.95 -21.01
C PHE A 228 -3.49 5.66 -20.52
N ILE A 229 -4.56 5.79 -19.74
CA ILE A 229 -5.37 4.64 -19.31
C ILE A 229 -5.98 3.94 -20.51
N VAL A 230 -6.51 4.70 -21.47
CA VAL A 230 -7.10 4.16 -22.71
C VAL A 230 -6.03 3.40 -23.51
N LEU A 231 -4.86 4.00 -23.74
CA LEU A 231 -3.76 3.33 -24.45
C LEU A 231 -3.34 2.04 -23.74
N TYR A 232 -3.19 2.08 -22.41
CA TYR A 232 -2.84 0.90 -21.63
C TYR A 232 -3.95 -0.15 -21.64
N GLY A 233 -5.22 0.28 -21.64
CA GLY A 233 -6.38 -0.60 -21.84
C GLY A 233 -6.39 -1.27 -23.21
N ILE A 234 -6.05 -0.53 -24.28
CA ILE A 234 -5.92 -1.09 -25.64
C ILE A 234 -4.81 -2.14 -25.68
N ILE A 235 -3.63 -1.86 -25.08
CA ILE A 235 -2.55 -2.85 -24.99
C ILE A 235 -3.02 -4.11 -24.26
N THR A 236 -3.73 -3.96 -23.15
CA THR A 236 -4.31 -5.08 -22.41
C THR A 236 -5.27 -5.89 -23.26
N SER A 237 -6.14 -5.21 -24.04
CA SER A 237 -7.09 -5.86 -24.95
C SER A 237 -6.38 -6.61 -26.09
N LEU A 238 -5.30 -6.04 -26.64
CA LEU A 238 -4.51 -6.71 -27.67
C LEU A 238 -3.78 -7.96 -27.14
N ILE A 239 -3.27 -7.91 -25.91
CA ILE A 239 -2.69 -9.09 -25.23
C ILE A 239 -3.76 -10.16 -25.06
N PHE A 240 -4.97 -9.76 -24.60
CA PHE A 240 -6.09 -10.67 -24.46
C PHE A 240 -6.44 -11.34 -25.79
N LEU A 241 -6.64 -10.57 -26.85
CA LEU A 241 -6.96 -11.08 -28.18
C LEU A 241 -5.88 -12.05 -28.69
N LYS A 242 -4.61 -11.72 -28.52
CA LYS A 242 -3.51 -12.59 -28.95
C LYS A 242 -3.51 -13.95 -28.23
N ILE A 243 -3.90 -13.99 -26.95
CA ILE A 243 -3.92 -15.22 -26.16
C ILE A 243 -5.15 -16.09 -26.50
N PHE A 244 -6.30 -15.47 -26.85
CA PHE A 244 -7.54 -16.19 -27.10
C PHE A 244 -7.78 -16.54 -28.56
N ILE A 245 -7.02 -15.96 -29.51
CA ILE A 245 -7.11 -16.27 -30.94
C ILE A 245 -6.06 -17.29 -31.39
N ASN A 246 -4.96 -17.44 -30.63
CA ASN A 246 -3.98 -18.50 -30.81
C ASN A 246 -4.27 -19.70 -29.91
#